data_a8d482b476d606111a70ceb4dacf332e
#
_entry.id   a8d482b476d606111a70ceb4dacf332e
#
_cell.length_a   1.000
_cell.length_b   1.000
_cell.length_c   1.000
_cell.angle_alpha   90.00
_cell.angle_beta   90.00
_cell.angle_gamma   90.00
#
_symmetry.space_group_name_H-M   'P 1'
#
loop_
_entity.id
_entity.type
_entity.pdbx_description
1 polymer ?
#
loop_
_entity_poly.entity_id
_entity_poly.type
_entity_poly.pdbx_seq_one_letter_code
_entity_poly.pdbx_strand_id
1 'polypeptide(L)' 'KETITVIKYKIDVVKELSNRGYTTSLIRKNKWISEATMTKIRRGENINTSTLNILCIMLKCQPGDILEVEPTDKEKIEYY' A
#
# COMPACT_ATOMS: atom_id res chain seq x y z
N LYS A 1 -17.55 -8.70 -13.51
CA LYS A 1 -16.49 -7.79 -13.87
C LYS A 1 -15.29 -7.91 -12.95
N GLU A 2 -14.14 -7.99 -13.49
CA GLU A 2 -12.94 -8.11 -12.67
C GLU A 2 -12.04 -6.89 -12.79
N THR A 3 -11.31 -6.63 -11.74
CA THR A 3 -10.33 -5.57 -11.72
C THR A 3 -8.95 -6.19 -11.78
N ILE A 4 -8.18 -5.74 -12.77
CA ILE A 4 -6.82 -6.22 -12.91
C ILE A 4 -5.92 -5.25 -12.16
N THR A 5 -5.21 -5.77 -11.16
CA THR A 5 -4.31 -4.96 -10.37
C THR A 5 -2.89 -5.34 -10.73
N VAL A 6 -2.16 -4.40 -11.32
CA VAL A 6 -0.77 -4.64 -11.69
C VAL A 6 0.18 -4.25 -10.57
N ILE A 7 -0.26 -3.38 -9.68
CA ILE A 7 0.57 -2.96 -8.56
C ILE A 7 0.31 -3.90 -7.39
N LYS A 8 1.37 -4.49 -6.87
CA LYS A 8 1.29 -5.42 -5.75
C LYS A 8 2.10 -4.91 -4.58
N TYR A 9 1.67 -5.27 -3.39
CA TYR A 9 2.42 -4.96 -2.17
C TYR A 9 3.51 -6.01 -2.01
N LYS A 10 4.73 -5.55 -1.82
CA LYS A 10 5.87 -6.44 -1.62
C LYS A 10 5.97 -6.91 -0.18
N ILE A 11 5.34 -6.20 0.74
CA ILE A 11 5.42 -6.47 2.17
C ILE A 11 4.04 -6.43 2.78
N ASP A 12 3.91 -7.00 3.97
CA ASP A 12 2.70 -6.87 4.77
C ASP A 12 2.80 -5.53 5.49
N VAL A 13 2.18 -4.50 4.91
CA VAL A 13 2.32 -3.13 5.38
C VAL A 13 1.86 -2.97 6.82
N VAL A 14 0.71 -3.56 7.16
CA VAL A 14 0.17 -3.43 8.51
C VAL A 14 1.11 -4.05 9.54
N LYS A 15 1.66 -5.21 9.20
CA LYS A 15 2.60 -5.88 10.09
C LYS A 15 3.88 -5.08 10.26
N GLU A 16 4.40 -4.53 9.15
CA GLU A 16 5.62 -3.73 9.22
C GLU A 16 5.40 -2.46 10.03
N LEU A 17 4.24 -1.84 9.87
CA LEU A 17 3.91 -0.66 10.66
C LEU A 17 3.88 -1.01 12.15
N SER A 18 3.23 -2.13 12.49
CA SER A 18 3.17 -2.57 13.88
C SER A 18 4.55 -2.84 14.44
N ASN A 19 5.42 -3.45 13.65
CA ASN A 19 6.78 -3.75 14.07
C ASN A 19 7.56 -2.47 14.41
N ARG A 20 7.16 -1.35 13.82
CA ARG A 20 7.82 -0.07 14.06
C ARG A 20 7.07 0.80 15.05
N GLY A 21 6.06 0.24 15.73
CA GLY A 21 5.31 0.95 16.74
C GLY A 21 4.07 1.66 16.24
N TYR A 22 3.78 1.58 14.93
CA TYR A 22 2.58 2.19 14.38
C TYR A 22 1.45 1.16 14.31
N THR A 23 0.87 0.87 15.46
CA THR A 23 -0.23 -0.08 15.52
C THR A 23 -1.50 0.51 14.92
N THR A 24 -2.43 -0.36 14.53
CA THR A 24 -3.69 0.09 13.97
C THR A 24 -4.42 1.01 14.95
N SER A 25 -4.40 0.68 16.23
CA SER A 25 -5.04 1.51 17.25
C SER A 25 -4.43 2.90 17.31
N LEU A 26 -3.11 2.98 17.25
CA LEU A 26 -2.41 4.26 17.31
C LEU A 26 -2.70 5.10 16.07
N ILE A 27 -2.67 4.46 14.90
CA ILE A 27 -2.97 5.14 13.64
C ILE A 27 -4.39 5.70 13.66
N ARG A 28 -5.34 4.91 14.15
CA ARG A 28 -6.73 5.34 14.25
C ARG A 28 -6.88 6.49 15.23
N LYS A 29 -6.24 6.40 16.39
CA LYS A 29 -6.30 7.41 17.42
C LYS A 29 -5.79 8.75 16.90
N ASN A 30 -4.70 8.73 16.17
CA ASN A 30 -4.09 9.95 15.64
C ASN A 30 -4.60 10.37 14.29
N LYS A 31 -5.47 9.55 13.70
CA LYS A 31 -6.08 9.82 12.39
C LYS A 31 -5.06 10.06 11.29
N TRP A 32 -3.94 9.38 11.38
CA TRP A 32 -2.89 9.49 10.35
C TRP A 32 -3.34 8.91 9.02
N ILE A 33 -4.09 7.81 9.07
CA ILE A 33 -4.62 7.14 7.88
C ILE A 33 -6.06 6.79 8.18
N SER A 34 -6.96 7.06 7.24
CA SER A 34 -8.38 6.78 7.45
C SER A 34 -8.66 5.29 7.54
N GLU A 35 -9.78 4.93 8.18
CA GLU A 35 -10.19 3.53 8.30
C GLU A 35 -10.42 2.90 6.92
N ALA A 36 -11.03 3.66 6.01
CA ALA A 36 -11.26 3.16 4.66
C ALA A 36 -9.96 2.84 3.96
N THR A 37 -8.97 3.72 4.12
CA THR A 37 -7.65 3.50 3.50
C THR A 37 -6.94 2.32 4.15
N MET A 38 -7.04 2.17 5.46
CA MET A 38 -6.44 1.02 6.14
C MET A 38 -7.04 -0.29 5.63
N THR A 39 -8.35 -0.29 5.37
CA THR A 39 -9.02 -1.46 4.81
C THR A 39 -8.47 -1.79 3.42
N LYS A 40 -8.27 -0.77 2.58
CA LYS A 40 -7.69 -0.97 1.26
C LYS A 40 -6.30 -1.58 1.36
N ILE A 41 -5.50 -1.08 2.28
CA ILE A 41 -4.14 -1.59 2.48
C ILE A 41 -4.19 -3.07 2.89
N ARG A 42 -5.09 -3.43 3.80
CA ARG A 42 -5.21 -4.82 4.23
C ARG A 42 -5.63 -5.75 3.10
N ARG A 43 -6.44 -5.24 2.18
CA ARG A 43 -6.92 -6.03 1.04
C ARG A 43 -5.96 -6.04 -0.13
N GLY A 44 -4.88 -5.28 -0.03
CA GLY A 44 -3.94 -5.18 -1.14
C GLY A 44 -4.45 -4.33 -2.28
N GLU A 45 -5.39 -3.43 -2.00
CA GLU A 45 -5.95 -2.54 -3.02
C GLU A 45 -5.10 -1.30 -3.20
N ASN A 46 -5.34 -0.61 -4.31
CA ASN A 46 -4.58 0.59 -4.63
C ASN A 46 -4.87 1.72 -3.63
N ILE A 47 -3.84 2.50 -3.36
CA ILE A 47 -3.94 3.68 -2.51
C ILE A 47 -3.42 4.88 -3.30
N ASN A 48 -3.78 6.07 -2.86
CA ASN A 48 -3.29 7.26 -3.55
C ASN A 48 -1.87 7.58 -3.11
N THR A 49 -1.22 8.48 -3.84
CA THR A 49 0.18 8.81 -3.57
C THR A 49 0.37 9.53 -2.25
N SER A 50 -0.65 10.25 -1.78
CA SER A 50 -0.56 10.90 -0.47
C SER A 50 -0.43 9.87 0.65
N THR A 51 -1.22 8.80 0.57
CA THR A 51 -1.14 7.72 1.54
C THR A 51 0.20 7.00 1.42
N LEU A 52 0.64 6.74 0.19
CA LEU A 52 1.93 6.11 -0.04
C LEU A 52 3.06 6.92 0.57
N ASN A 53 2.98 8.25 0.44
CA ASN A 53 3.96 9.13 1.04
C ASN A 53 4.03 8.95 2.56
N ILE A 54 2.86 8.89 3.20
CA ILE A 54 2.80 8.69 4.65
C ILE A 54 3.44 7.35 5.03
N LEU A 55 3.11 6.29 4.29
CA LEU A 55 3.68 4.97 4.57
C LEU A 55 5.20 4.98 4.43
N CYS A 56 5.70 5.64 3.39
CA CYS A 56 7.14 5.71 3.18
C CYS A 56 7.84 6.44 4.33
N ILE A 57 7.22 7.50 4.82
CA ILE A 57 7.78 8.24 5.94
C ILE A 57 7.77 7.38 7.21
N MET A 58 6.66 6.71 7.49
CA MET A 58 6.54 5.87 8.68
C MET A 58 7.52 4.70 8.64
N LEU A 59 7.67 4.08 7.48
CA LEU A 59 8.54 2.91 7.33
C LEU A 59 9.97 3.29 6.97
N LYS A 60 10.22 4.58 6.74
CA LYS A 60 11.55 5.10 6.39
C LYS A 60 12.10 4.38 5.17
N CYS A 61 11.29 4.29 4.13
CA CYS A 61 11.65 3.57 2.91
C CYS A 61 11.13 4.31 1.69
N GLN A 62 11.37 3.75 0.53
CA GLN A 62 10.93 4.30 -0.74
C GLN A 62 9.73 3.51 -1.27
N PRO A 63 8.94 4.10 -2.17
CA PRO A 63 7.78 3.37 -2.72
C PRO A 63 8.13 2.01 -3.30
N GLY A 64 9.30 1.86 -3.92
CA GLY A 64 9.72 0.60 -4.47
C GLY A 64 9.98 -0.48 -3.44
N ASP A 65 10.11 -0.11 -2.18
CA ASP A 65 10.26 -1.08 -1.09
C ASP A 65 8.90 -1.63 -0.65
N ILE A 66 7.83 -0.91 -0.96
CA ILE A 66 6.48 -1.28 -0.54
C ILE A 66 5.71 -1.93 -1.68
N LEU A 67 5.87 -1.40 -2.88
CA LEU A 67 5.07 -1.77 -4.04
C LEU A 67 5.95 -2.22 -5.20
N GLU A 68 5.38 -3.03 -6.07
CA GLU A 68 6.03 -3.39 -7.31
C GLU A 68 4.97 -3.50 -8.40
N VAL A 69 5.41 -3.36 -9.65
CA VAL A 69 4.52 -3.46 -10.80
C VAL A 69 4.73 -4.80 -11.47
N GLU A 70 3.63 -5.51 -11.67
CA GLU A 70 3.67 -6.84 -12.30
C GLU A 70 2.60 -6.89 -13.37
N PRO A 71 2.85 -6.30 -14.55
CA PRO A 71 1.83 -6.17 -15.58
C PRO A 71 1.41 -7.52 -16.13
N THR A 72 0.14 -7.61 -16.50
CA THR A 72 -0.39 -8.78 -17.16
C THR A 72 0.13 -8.83 -18.59
N ASP A 73 0.02 -10.00 -19.23
CA ASP A 73 0.43 -10.14 -20.63
C ASP A 73 -0.31 -9.16 -21.52
N LYS A 74 -1.60 -8.95 -21.27
CA LYS A 74 -2.39 -8.00 -22.04
C LYS A 74 -1.84 -6.59 -21.92
N GLU A 75 -1.47 -6.21 -20.70
CA GLU A 75 -0.94 -4.87 -20.47
C GLU A 75 0.43 -4.69 -21.13
N LYS A 76 1.23 -5.73 -21.13
CA LYS A 76 2.52 -5.67 -21.83
C LYS A 76 2.31 -5.43 -23.31
N ILE A 77 1.29 -6.06 -23.88
CA ILE A 77 0.98 -5.87 -25.29
C ILE A 77 0.52 -4.46 -25.58
N GLU A 78 -0.30 -3.89 -24.70
CA GLU A 78 -0.84 -2.56 -24.92
C GLU A 78 0.17 -1.43 -24.69
N TYR A 79 1.04 -1.58 -23.71
CA TYR A 79 1.89 -0.45 -23.27
C TYR A 79 3.37 -0.66 -23.53
N TYR A 80 3.77 -1.85 -23.87
CA TYR A 80 5.17 -2.17 -24.17
C TYR A 80 5.36 -2.22 -25.71
#